data_b7fccff7bdc383f73e34f1677ae8b67c
#
_entry.id   b7fccff7bdc383f73e34f1677ae8b67c
#
_cell.length_a   1.000
_cell.length_b   1.000
_cell.length_c   1.000
_cell.angle_alpha   90.00
_cell.angle_beta   90.00
_cell.angle_gamma   90.00
#
_symmetry.space_group_name_H-M   'P 1'
#
loop_
_entity.id
_entity.type
_entity.pdbx_description
1 polymer ?
#
loop_
_entity_poly.entity_id
_entity_poly.type
_entity_poly.pdbx_seq_one_letter_code
_entity_poly.pdbx_strand_id
1 'polypeptide(L)'
;ISFNFGPTLLSWLEKHEPEVYQAILNADRLSQSRFNGHGSALAQVYNHIIMPLANQRDKRTQVIWGIKDFEHRFGRKPEGMWLSETAVDIETLEILAEQGIKFTILAPRQARRVRPLPPMAGQANQSDWQDVSGERINAKQPYLCSLPSGKIINIFFDDGPISRDIAFGDLL
;
A
#
# COMPACT_ATOMS: atom_id res chain seq x y z
N ILE A 1 -13.40 4.33 -3.94
CA ILE A 1 -12.26 5.22 -3.62
C ILE A 1 -11.59 4.67 -2.36
N SER A 2 -10.28 4.46 -2.42
CA SER A 2 -9.47 4.12 -1.24
C SER A 2 -8.76 5.37 -0.74
N PHE A 3 -8.44 5.40 0.54
CA PHE A 3 -7.80 6.56 1.17
C PHE A 3 -6.85 6.10 2.28
N ASN A 4 -5.89 6.95 2.62
CA ASN A 4 -5.05 6.80 3.81
C ASN A 4 -4.88 8.16 4.49
N PHE A 5 -4.81 8.13 5.81
CA PHE A 5 -4.52 9.30 6.64
C PHE A 5 -3.45 8.94 7.66
N GLY A 6 -2.53 9.86 7.87
CA GLY A 6 -1.48 9.68 8.87
C GLY A 6 -2.00 9.75 10.31
N PRO A 7 -1.35 9.04 11.24
CA PRO A 7 -1.74 9.05 12.66
C PRO A 7 -1.81 10.46 13.26
N THR A 8 -0.91 11.36 12.86
CA THR A 8 -0.90 12.75 13.34
C THR A 8 -2.17 13.49 12.95
N LEU A 9 -2.58 13.40 11.68
CA LEU A 9 -3.81 14.04 11.19
C LEU A 9 -5.04 13.43 11.85
N LEU A 10 -5.11 12.09 11.92
CA LEU A 10 -6.26 11.42 12.55
C LEU A 10 -6.38 11.78 14.04
N SER A 11 -5.27 11.87 14.78
CA SER A 11 -5.27 12.29 16.19
C SER A 11 -5.70 13.76 16.35
N TRP A 12 -5.34 14.62 15.41
CA TRP A 12 -5.78 15.99 15.41
C TRP A 12 -7.29 16.12 15.12
N LEU A 13 -7.77 15.40 14.09
CA LEU A 13 -9.19 15.36 13.71
C LEU A 13 -10.05 14.80 14.85
N GLU A 14 -9.62 13.72 15.48
CA GLU A 14 -10.33 13.11 16.61
C GLU A 14 -10.58 14.11 17.74
N LYS A 15 -9.60 15.01 17.99
CA LYS A 15 -9.65 15.98 19.08
C LYS A 15 -10.36 17.28 18.70
N HIS A 16 -10.16 17.77 17.46
CA HIS A 16 -10.56 19.12 17.04
C HIS A 16 -11.72 19.13 16.05
N GLU A 17 -11.91 18.05 15.27
CA GLU A 17 -12.95 17.92 14.27
C GLU A 17 -13.60 16.52 14.33
N PRO A 18 -14.24 16.17 15.48
CA PRO A 18 -14.72 14.80 15.72
C PRO A 18 -15.77 14.33 14.71
N GLU A 19 -16.56 15.23 14.15
CA GLU A 19 -17.55 14.90 13.12
C GLU A 19 -16.85 14.42 11.82
N VAL A 20 -15.80 15.11 11.40
CA VAL A 20 -14.99 14.72 10.23
C VAL A 20 -14.30 13.39 10.49
N TYR A 21 -13.72 13.22 11.69
CA TYR A 21 -13.10 11.96 12.11
C TYR A 21 -14.09 10.79 12.02
N GLN A 22 -15.30 10.96 12.57
CA GLN A 22 -16.33 9.92 12.51
C GLN A 22 -16.80 9.63 11.07
N ALA A 23 -16.88 10.65 10.22
CA ALA A 23 -17.23 10.48 8.80
C ALA A 23 -16.19 9.59 8.07
N ILE A 24 -14.90 9.78 8.36
CA ILE A 24 -13.81 8.95 7.82
C ILE A 24 -13.96 7.48 8.25
N LEU A 25 -14.20 7.24 9.54
CA LEU A 25 -14.40 5.86 10.05
C LEU A 25 -15.66 5.22 9.46
N ASN A 26 -16.73 5.99 9.32
CA ASN A 26 -17.98 5.50 8.72
C ASN A 26 -17.82 5.20 7.23
N ALA A 27 -17.02 5.97 6.48
CA ALA A 27 -16.74 5.69 5.07
C ALA A 27 -16.08 4.32 4.89
N ASP A 28 -15.15 3.94 5.77
CA ASP A 28 -14.54 2.61 5.77
C ASP A 28 -15.56 1.51 6.10
N ARG A 29 -16.40 1.70 7.11
CA ARG A 29 -17.46 0.73 7.48
C ARG A 29 -18.47 0.53 6.36
N LEU A 30 -18.89 1.61 5.68
CA LEU A 30 -19.79 1.54 4.53
C LEU A 30 -19.16 0.79 3.35
N SER A 31 -17.86 0.98 3.12
CA SER A 31 -17.18 0.22 2.07
C SER A 31 -17.10 -1.27 2.40
N GLN A 32 -16.85 -1.66 3.65
CA GLN A 32 -16.90 -3.06 4.06
C GLN A 32 -18.24 -3.71 3.74
N SER A 33 -19.35 -3.02 4.01
CA SER A 33 -20.70 -3.55 3.71
C SER A 33 -20.97 -3.73 2.21
N ARG A 34 -20.30 -2.94 1.36
CA ARG A 34 -20.50 -2.94 -0.10
C ARG A 34 -19.52 -3.85 -0.85
N PHE A 35 -18.38 -4.15 -0.25
CA PHE A 35 -17.25 -4.84 -0.91
C PHE A 35 -16.79 -6.07 -0.14
N ASN A 36 -17.73 -6.94 0.24
CA ASN A 36 -17.49 -8.26 0.86
C ASN A 36 -16.54 -8.21 2.09
N GLY A 37 -16.68 -7.18 2.93
CA GLY A 37 -15.83 -7.00 4.10
C GLY A 37 -14.54 -6.21 3.87
N HIS A 38 -14.26 -5.80 2.64
CA HIS A 38 -13.08 -4.97 2.32
C HIS A 38 -13.36 -3.49 2.57
N GLY A 39 -12.59 -2.88 3.46
CA GLY A 39 -12.65 -1.45 3.74
C GLY A 39 -11.82 -0.63 2.76
N SER A 40 -12.18 0.66 2.61
CA SER A 40 -11.48 1.60 1.72
C SER A 40 -10.24 2.23 2.36
N ALA A 41 -10.12 2.21 3.70
CA ALA A 41 -8.97 2.77 4.39
C ALA A 41 -7.74 1.88 4.23
N LEU A 42 -6.59 2.50 3.99
CA LEU A 42 -5.26 1.89 3.97
C LEU A 42 -4.47 2.35 5.18
N ALA A 43 -3.69 1.44 5.77
CA ALA A 43 -2.70 1.82 6.77
C ALA A 43 -1.54 2.57 6.11
N GLN A 44 -0.74 3.24 6.91
CA GLN A 44 0.56 3.77 6.49
C GLN A 44 1.61 3.55 7.57
N VAL A 45 2.88 3.70 7.23
CA VAL A 45 3.95 3.71 8.22
C VAL A 45 3.74 4.88 9.20
N TYR A 46 4.00 4.65 10.49
CA TYR A 46 3.49 5.52 11.56
C TYR A 46 3.96 6.97 11.46
N ASN A 47 5.25 7.22 11.29
CA ASN A 47 5.85 8.56 11.29
C ASN A 47 6.25 9.10 9.91
N HIS A 48 5.69 8.59 8.83
CA HIS A 48 5.99 9.04 7.46
C HIS A 48 7.49 9.07 7.14
N ILE A 49 8.25 8.09 7.63
CA ILE A 49 9.68 7.96 7.34
C ILE A 49 9.93 7.36 5.94
N ILE A 50 11.09 7.67 5.39
CA ILE A 50 11.57 7.03 4.16
C ILE A 50 12.15 5.66 4.53
N MET A 51 11.37 4.61 4.36
CA MET A 51 11.66 3.27 4.87
C MET A 51 13.06 2.76 4.49
N PRO A 52 13.54 2.87 3.23
CA PRO A 52 14.88 2.40 2.87
C PRO A 52 16.03 3.07 3.62
N LEU A 53 15.81 4.26 4.19
CA LEU A 53 16.85 4.99 4.95
C LEU A 53 16.86 4.61 6.44
N ALA A 54 15.89 3.85 6.91
CA ALA A 54 15.82 3.40 8.30
C ALA A 54 16.55 2.06 8.49
N ASN A 55 17.02 1.81 9.71
CA ASN A 55 17.52 0.49 10.08
C ASN A 55 16.36 -0.52 10.24
N GLN A 56 16.67 -1.80 10.22
CA GLN A 56 15.67 -2.88 10.26
C GLN A 56 14.73 -2.80 11.47
N ARG A 57 15.26 -2.47 12.66
CA ARG A 57 14.45 -2.35 13.87
C ARG A 57 13.42 -1.23 13.74
N ASP A 58 13.84 -0.09 13.22
CA ASP A 58 12.96 1.08 13.07
C ASP A 58 11.94 0.85 11.96
N LYS A 59 12.33 0.23 10.82
CA LYS A 59 11.37 -0.22 9.79
C LYS A 59 10.26 -1.08 10.41
N ARG A 60 10.63 -2.10 11.18
CA ARG A 60 9.69 -3.01 11.84
C ARG A 60 8.78 -2.26 12.83
N THR A 61 9.35 -1.37 13.62
CA THR A 61 8.59 -0.54 14.57
C THR A 61 7.56 0.32 13.87
N GLN A 62 7.94 1.00 12.78
CA GLN A 62 7.08 1.88 12.01
C GLN A 62 5.90 1.12 11.38
N VAL A 63 6.14 -0.07 10.86
CA VAL A 63 5.09 -0.93 10.30
C VAL A 63 4.14 -1.40 11.41
N ILE A 64 4.68 -1.93 12.52
CA ILE A 64 3.86 -2.43 13.64
C ILE A 64 3.00 -1.31 14.25
N TRP A 65 3.58 -0.13 14.46
CA TRP A 65 2.85 1.01 15.02
C TRP A 65 1.77 1.51 14.04
N GLY A 66 2.06 1.56 12.74
CA GLY A 66 1.06 1.91 11.73
C GLY A 66 -0.11 0.92 11.70
N ILE A 67 0.16 -0.39 11.83
CA ILE A 67 -0.88 -1.42 11.94
C ILE A 67 -1.69 -1.22 13.22
N LYS A 68 -1.04 -0.97 14.37
CA LYS A 68 -1.73 -0.82 15.66
C LYS A 68 -2.61 0.43 15.71
N ASP A 69 -2.15 1.56 15.20
CA ASP A 69 -2.97 2.77 15.07
C ASP A 69 -4.19 2.51 14.17
N PHE A 70 -3.97 1.83 13.04
CA PHE A 70 -5.05 1.47 12.13
C PHE A 70 -6.08 0.53 12.80
N GLU A 71 -5.63 -0.53 13.47
CA GLU A 71 -6.51 -1.46 14.20
C GLU A 71 -7.32 -0.72 15.28
N HIS A 72 -6.68 0.18 16.03
CA HIS A 72 -7.33 0.98 17.06
C HIS A 72 -8.46 1.84 16.51
N ARG A 73 -8.25 2.51 15.37
CA ARG A 73 -9.20 3.46 14.79
C ARG A 73 -10.30 2.78 13.97
N PHE A 74 -9.92 1.87 13.09
CA PHE A 74 -10.83 1.24 12.12
C PHE A 74 -11.43 -0.08 12.61
N GLY A 75 -10.97 -0.64 13.74
CA GLY A 75 -11.48 -1.86 14.33
C GLY A 75 -11.24 -3.13 13.51
N ARG A 76 -10.34 -3.09 12.55
CA ARG A 76 -9.97 -4.22 11.69
C ARG A 76 -8.48 -4.24 11.36
N LYS A 77 -7.98 -5.37 10.88
CA LYS A 77 -6.61 -5.44 10.34
C LYS A 77 -6.52 -4.73 8.99
N PRO A 78 -5.44 -3.98 8.73
CA PRO A 78 -5.22 -3.41 7.41
C PRO A 78 -4.86 -4.50 6.40
N GLU A 79 -5.34 -4.36 5.17
CA GLU A 79 -4.95 -5.23 4.06
C GLU A 79 -3.80 -4.63 3.25
N GLY A 80 -3.80 -3.32 3.07
CA GLY A 80 -2.76 -2.57 2.39
C GLY A 80 -2.08 -1.56 3.28
N MET A 81 -0.84 -1.22 2.92
CA MET A 81 -0.08 -0.17 3.59
C MET A 81 0.56 0.76 2.57
N TRP A 82 0.35 2.06 2.77
CA TRP A 82 1.04 3.11 2.05
C TRP A 82 2.43 3.31 2.63
N LEU A 83 3.43 3.39 1.76
CA LEU A 83 4.80 3.75 2.10
C LEU A 83 5.05 5.21 1.72
N SER A 84 5.69 5.96 2.62
CA SER A 84 6.03 7.37 2.39
C SER A 84 6.81 7.54 1.09
N GLU A 85 6.34 8.44 0.22
CA GLU A 85 6.94 8.73 -1.09
C GLU A 85 7.10 7.51 -2.01
N THR A 86 6.32 6.45 -1.79
CA THR A 86 6.47 5.14 -2.43
C THR A 86 7.87 4.52 -2.25
N ALA A 87 8.65 5.03 -1.29
CA ALA A 87 10.02 4.57 -1.06
C ALA A 87 10.04 3.14 -0.51
N VAL A 88 10.70 2.24 -1.22
CA VAL A 88 10.67 0.81 -0.94
C VAL A 88 12.03 0.16 -1.19
N ASP A 89 12.35 -0.84 -0.37
CA ASP A 89 13.39 -1.83 -0.59
C ASP A 89 12.86 -3.23 -0.25
N ILE A 90 13.62 -4.26 -0.58
CA ILE A 90 13.20 -5.65 -0.35
C ILE A 90 12.98 -5.92 1.14
N GLU A 91 13.80 -5.37 2.02
CA GLU A 91 13.65 -5.55 3.47
C GLU A 91 12.32 -4.96 3.97
N THR A 92 11.90 -3.81 3.46
CA THR A 92 10.60 -3.22 3.76
C THR A 92 9.46 -4.14 3.32
N LEU A 93 9.51 -4.68 2.10
CA LEU A 93 8.50 -5.60 1.60
C LEU A 93 8.43 -6.89 2.42
N GLU A 94 9.57 -7.43 2.84
CA GLU A 94 9.63 -8.58 3.74
C GLU A 94 8.93 -8.30 5.07
N ILE A 95 9.18 -7.14 5.68
CA ILE A 95 8.54 -6.74 6.94
C ILE A 95 7.02 -6.58 6.73
N LEU A 96 6.58 -5.96 5.65
CA LEU A 96 5.15 -5.86 5.34
C LEU A 96 4.49 -7.24 5.24
N ALA A 97 5.08 -8.15 4.48
CA ALA A 97 4.56 -9.50 4.29
C ALA A 97 4.59 -10.32 5.61
N GLU A 98 5.63 -10.16 6.43
CA GLU A 98 5.71 -10.77 7.76
C GLU A 98 4.60 -10.29 8.71
N GLN A 99 4.24 -9.02 8.64
CA GLN A 99 3.19 -8.42 9.46
C GLN A 99 1.78 -8.62 8.89
N GLY A 100 1.64 -9.36 7.78
CA GLY A 100 0.36 -9.73 7.19
C GLY A 100 -0.25 -8.67 6.27
N ILE A 101 0.51 -7.67 5.87
CA ILE A 101 0.10 -6.72 4.82
C ILE A 101 0.09 -7.45 3.49
N LYS A 102 -1.03 -7.37 2.77
CA LYS A 102 -1.28 -8.11 1.53
C LYS A 102 -0.80 -7.35 0.30
N PHE A 103 -0.78 -6.01 0.35
CA PHE A 103 -0.37 -5.18 -0.78
C PHE A 103 0.17 -3.82 -0.37
N THR A 104 0.94 -3.23 -1.29
CA THR A 104 1.33 -1.81 -1.26
C THR A 104 1.18 -1.19 -2.65
N ILE A 105 1.32 0.13 -2.72
CA ILE A 105 1.21 0.91 -3.96
C ILE A 105 2.57 1.54 -4.24
N LEU A 106 3.06 1.42 -5.47
CA LEU A 106 4.34 1.97 -5.91
C LEU A 106 4.14 2.85 -7.16
N ALA A 107 5.15 3.66 -7.48
CA ALA A 107 5.16 4.44 -8.71
C ALA A 107 5.62 3.59 -9.90
N PRO A 108 5.05 3.78 -11.10
CA PRO A 108 5.39 3.02 -12.32
C PRO A 108 6.88 2.98 -12.64
N ARG A 109 7.62 4.05 -12.37
CA ARG A 109 9.08 4.15 -12.57
C ARG A 109 9.90 3.15 -11.75
N GLN A 110 9.31 2.57 -10.69
CA GLN A 110 9.99 1.61 -9.81
C GLN A 110 9.94 0.18 -10.38
N ALA A 111 9.10 -0.08 -11.37
CA ALA A 111 9.03 -1.36 -12.05
C ALA A 111 10.11 -1.46 -13.12
N ARG A 112 10.85 -2.57 -13.12
CA ARG A 112 11.87 -2.86 -14.13
C ARG A 112 11.40 -3.91 -15.13
N ARG A 113 10.83 -5.00 -14.65
CA ARG A 113 10.42 -6.13 -15.49
C ARG A 113 9.29 -6.91 -14.86
N VAL A 114 8.47 -7.50 -15.71
CA VAL A 114 7.36 -8.37 -15.32
C VAL A 114 7.36 -9.63 -16.18
N ARG A 115 6.65 -10.64 -15.75
CA ARG A 115 6.35 -11.83 -16.56
C ARG A 115 4.98 -12.38 -16.19
N PRO A 116 4.32 -13.12 -17.08
CA PRO A 116 3.10 -13.83 -16.73
C PRO A 116 3.30 -14.77 -15.54
N LEU A 117 2.25 -14.98 -14.75
CA LEU A 117 2.27 -16.02 -13.71
C LEU A 117 2.34 -17.42 -14.37
N PRO A 118 2.92 -18.42 -13.70
CA PRO A 118 2.90 -19.79 -14.19
C PRO A 118 1.45 -20.27 -14.33
N PRO A 119 1.17 -21.15 -15.33
CA PRO A 119 -0.19 -21.63 -15.59
C PRO A 119 -0.84 -22.35 -14.40
N MET A 120 -0.03 -23.00 -13.58
CA MET A 120 -0.46 -23.68 -12.35
C MET A 120 0.54 -23.44 -11.22
N ALA A 121 0.05 -23.42 -9.98
CA ALA A 121 0.91 -23.35 -8.80
C ALA A 121 1.90 -24.53 -8.78
N GLY A 122 3.17 -24.22 -8.53
CA GLY A 122 4.25 -25.21 -8.48
C GLY A 122 4.92 -25.54 -9.81
N GLN A 123 4.41 -25.04 -10.95
CA GLN A 123 5.11 -25.16 -12.23
C GLN A 123 6.18 -24.07 -12.38
N ALA A 124 7.31 -24.42 -13.00
CA ALA A 124 8.32 -23.43 -13.36
C ALA A 124 7.75 -22.44 -14.38
N ASN A 125 7.93 -21.16 -14.13
CA ASN A 125 7.55 -20.15 -15.11
C ASN A 125 8.64 -20.06 -16.18
N GLN A 126 8.34 -20.57 -17.37
CA GLN A 126 9.23 -20.53 -18.54
C GLN A 126 9.06 -19.25 -19.37
N SER A 127 8.10 -18.37 -19.01
CA SER A 127 7.89 -17.14 -19.76
C SER A 127 9.04 -16.15 -19.56
N ASP A 128 9.44 -15.50 -20.63
CA ASP A 128 10.48 -14.50 -20.61
C ASP A 128 10.06 -13.24 -19.83
N TRP A 129 11.04 -12.60 -19.22
CA TRP A 129 10.84 -11.33 -18.57
C TRP A 129 10.66 -10.21 -19.61
N GLN A 130 9.56 -9.50 -19.52
CA GLN A 130 9.30 -8.29 -20.28
C GLN A 130 9.86 -7.08 -19.52
N ASP A 131 10.69 -6.28 -20.19
CA ASP A 131 11.17 -5.00 -19.67
C ASP A 131 10.05 -3.96 -19.69
N VAL A 132 9.75 -3.39 -18.54
CA VAL A 132 8.75 -2.33 -18.33
C VAL A 132 9.38 -1.05 -17.77
N SER A 133 10.70 -0.92 -17.82
CA SER A 133 11.41 0.29 -17.39
C SER A 133 10.88 1.53 -18.11
N GLY A 134 11.03 2.71 -17.50
CA GLY A 134 10.53 3.96 -18.09
C GLY A 134 9.01 4.06 -18.03
N GLU A 135 8.42 3.59 -16.95
CA GLU A 135 6.97 3.73 -16.66
C GLU A 135 6.05 2.96 -17.62
N ARG A 136 6.59 1.94 -18.32
CA ARG A 136 5.82 1.14 -19.28
C ARG A 136 4.98 0.03 -18.66
N ILE A 137 4.96 -0.07 -17.32
CA ILE A 137 4.12 -1.02 -16.62
C ILE A 137 2.63 -0.69 -16.79
N ASN A 138 1.79 -1.71 -16.89
CA ASN A 138 0.35 -1.50 -16.93
C ASN A 138 -0.19 -1.29 -15.52
N ALA A 139 -0.50 -0.05 -15.14
CA ALA A 139 -1.05 0.29 -13.81
C ALA A 139 -2.49 -0.20 -13.57
N LYS A 140 -3.17 -0.76 -14.59
CA LYS A 140 -4.57 -1.21 -14.48
C LYS A 140 -4.74 -2.63 -13.92
N GLN A 141 -3.66 -3.27 -13.47
CA GLN A 141 -3.68 -4.61 -12.90
C GLN A 141 -2.69 -4.75 -11.74
N PRO A 142 -2.96 -5.65 -10.77
CA PRO A 142 -2.00 -5.94 -9.70
C PRO A 142 -0.87 -6.85 -10.19
N TYR A 143 0.24 -6.81 -9.47
CA TYR A 143 1.41 -7.65 -9.71
C TYR A 143 1.80 -8.41 -8.45
N LEU A 144 2.20 -9.65 -8.61
CA LEU A 144 2.69 -10.47 -7.52
C LEU A 144 4.21 -10.32 -7.41
N CYS A 145 4.68 -9.90 -6.25
CA CYS A 145 6.10 -9.82 -5.93
C CYS A 145 6.49 -11.00 -5.03
N SER A 146 7.33 -11.89 -5.55
CA SER A 146 7.94 -12.97 -4.76
C SER A 146 9.14 -12.43 -4.01
N LEU A 147 9.18 -12.69 -2.71
CA LEU A 147 10.22 -12.21 -1.80
C LEU A 147 11.27 -13.30 -1.53
N PRO A 148 12.51 -12.94 -1.13
CA PRO A 148 13.56 -13.90 -0.78
C PRO A 148 13.16 -14.92 0.28
N SER A 149 12.31 -14.54 1.24
CA SER A 149 11.77 -15.45 2.28
C SER A 149 10.80 -16.51 1.75
N GLY A 150 10.42 -16.45 0.48
CA GLY A 150 9.35 -17.28 -0.11
C GLY A 150 7.95 -16.71 0.12
N LYS A 151 7.80 -15.63 0.88
CA LYS A 151 6.53 -14.90 0.98
C LYS A 151 6.23 -14.14 -0.31
N ILE A 152 4.99 -13.71 -0.42
CA ILE A 152 4.52 -12.89 -1.53
C ILE A 152 3.83 -11.64 -1.01
N ILE A 153 3.90 -10.56 -1.79
CA ILE A 153 3.11 -9.36 -1.58
C ILE A 153 2.61 -8.87 -2.93
N ASN A 154 1.40 -8.32 -2.96
CA ASN A 154 0.87 -7.73 -4.18
C ASN A 154 1.31 -6.27 -4.30
N ILE A 155 1.64 -5.86 -5.51
CA ILE A 155 2.01 -4.49 -5.84
C ILE A 155 0.97 -3.93 -6.80
N PHE A 156 0.41 -2.79 -6.43
CA PHE A 156 -0.33 -1.93 -7.35
C PHE A 156 0.57 -0.77 -7.77
N PHE A 157 0.32 -0.24 -8.96
CA PHE A 157 1.03 0.95 -9.42
C PHE A 157 0.03 2.09 -9.59
N ASP A 158 0.43 3.31 -9.22
CA ASP A 158 -0.37 4.48 -9.50
C ASP A 158 -0.42 4.78 -11.01
N ASP A 159 -1.46 5.50 -11.44
CA ASP A 159 -1.50 6.09 -12.78
C ASP A 159 -0.89 7.49 -12.68
N GLY A 160 0.41 7.58 -12.93
CA GLY A 160 1.19 8.79 -12.74
C GLY A 160 0.62 10.03 -13.48
N PRO A 161 0.25 9.94 -14.77
CA PRO A 161 -0.41 11.04 -15.50
C PRO A 161 -1.70 11.51 -14.82
N ILE A 162 -2.63 10.59 -14.54
CA ILE A 162 -3.91 10.93 -13.88
C ILE A 162 -3.68 11.49 -12.47
N SER A 163 -2.79 10.86 -11.69
CA SER A 163 -2.47 11.31 -10.33
C SER A 163 -1.90 12.73 -10.32
N ARG A 164 -1.02 13.04 -11.28
CA ARG A 164 -0.46 14.38 -11.43
C ARG A 164 -1.51 15.39 -11.83
N ASP A 165 -2.38 15.05 -12.78
CA ASP A 165 -3.41 15.95 -13.29
C ASP A 165 -4.48 16.24 -12.24
N ILE A 166 -4.79 15.28 -11.34
CA ILE A 166 -5.65 15.51 -10.17
C ILE A 166 -4.96 16.40 -9.12
N ALA A 167 -3.68 16.18 -8.86
CA ALA A 167 -2.96 16.87 -7.78
C ALA A 167 -2.51 18.29 -8.16
N PHE A 168 -2.16 18.53 -9.42
CA PHE A 168 -1.49 19.74 -9.88
C PHE A 168 -2.01 20.29 -11.22
N GLY A 169 -2.96 19.63 -11.84
CA GLY A 169 -3.58 20.03 -13.10
C GLY A 169 -4.96 20.68 -12.92
N ASP A 170 -5.62 21.00 -14.03
CA ASP A 170 -6.91 21.67 -14.06
C ASP A 170 -8.10 20.69 -14.13
N LEU A 171 -7.97 19.49 -13.58
CA LEU A 171 -8.99 18.44 -13.60
C LEU A 171 -10.07 18.59 -12.51
N LEU A 172 -9.90 19.52 -11.57
CA LEU A 172 -10.83 19.77 -10.46
C LEU A 172 -11.29 21.23 -10.44
#